data_8b9885acaa3e77ef113f6bf3470543d6
#
_entry.id   8b9885acaa3e77ef113f6bf3470543d6
#
_cell.length_a   1.000
_cell.length_b   1.000
_cell.length_c   1.000
_cell.angle_alpha   90.00
_cell.angle_beta   90.00
_cell.angle_gamma   90.00
#
_symmetry.space_group_name_H-M   'P 1'
#
loop_
_entity.id
_entity.type
_entity.pdbx_description
1 polymer ?
#
loop_
_entity_poly.entity_id
_entity_poly.type
_entity_poly.pdbx_seq_one_letter_code
_entity_poly.pdbx_strand_id
1 'polypeptide(L)'
;MISLFAHNQIAYSSVLSMLNDTGKAAVVHPTGTGKSFIGFKLAEDHPDASICWLSPSEYIFRTQMENLKSAGADIPRNIVFFTYAKLMLMPEEELSAIRPSYIILDEFHRCGAQMWGGGVERLLAMYPQAPVLGLSATNIRYLDNQRDMADELFDGNIASEMTLGEAIVRGILAPPTYVVSIYSCEKDLVKYQTRIKGAKTKAVRDEAQRRLDALRRALEKAEGLDIVFEKHMTDRQGKYLLFCSSVEHLNEIAAHVPQWFAKAAGGVSGDRYIADGANIHLYKAYADDP
;
A
#
# COMPACT_ATOMS: atom_id res chain seq x y z
N MET A 1 -23.20 -15.83 -1.43
CA MET A 1 -22.21 -16.43 -2.35
C MET A 1 -21.29 -15.30 -2.86
N ILE A 2 -19.98 -15.52 -2.79
CA ILE A 2 -18.97 -14.53 -3.21
C ILE A 2 -18.88 -14.51 -4.73
N SER A 3 -19.17 -13.33 -5.32
CA SER A 3 -19.05 -13.09 -6.75
C SER A 3 -17.68 -12.43 -7.03
N LEU A 4 -16.89 -13.01 -7.90
CA LEU A 4 -15.61 -12.48 -8.32
C LEU A 4 -15.77 -11.61 -9.58
N PHE A 5 -14.98 -10.55 -9.67
CA PHE A 5 -14.82 -9.84 -10.95
C PHE A 5 -14.22 -10.79 -12.01
N ALA A 6 -14.50 -10.55 -13.28
CA ALA A 6 -14.09 -11.44 -14.37
C ALA A 6 -12.59 -11.76 -14.35
N HIS A 7 -11.73 -10.77 -14.11
CA HIS A 7 -10.28 -10.99 -14.00
C HIS A 7 -9.89 -11.83 -12.78
N ASN A 8 -10.60 -11.67 -11.64
CA ASN A 8 -10.36 -12.46 -10.45
C ASN A 8 -10.92 -13.89 -10.58
N GLN A 9 -11.97 -14.10 -11.38
CA GLN A 9 -12.48 -15.43 -11.69
C GLN A 9 -11.45 -16.25 -12.48
N ILE A 10 -10.80 -15.62 -13.46
CA ILE A 10 -9.71 -16.24 -14.23
C ILE A 10 -8.53 -16.55 -13.30
N ALA A 11 -8.12 -15.59 -12.49
CA ALA A 11 -7.04 -15.78 -11.53
C ALA A 11 -7.34 -16.90 -10.53
N TYR A 12 -8.57 -16.98 -10.02
CA TYR A 12 -9.02 -18.03 -9.10
C TYR A 12 -8.95 -19.42 -9.71
N SER A 13 -9.39 -19.56 -10.96
CA SER A 13 -9.28 -20.85 -11.67
C SER A 13 -7.81 -21.28 -11.82
N SER A 14 -6.92 -20.36 -12.15
CA SER A 14 -5.47 -20.63 -12.20
C SER A 14 -4.88 -20.96 -10.83
N VAL A 15 -5.34 -20.28 -9.76
CA VAL A 15 -4.94 -20.60 -8.38
C VAL A 15 -5.31 -22.03 -8.00
N LEU A 16 -6.56 -22.45 -8.26
CA LEU A 16 -7.00 -23.82 -7.93
C LEU A 16 -6.17 -24.88 -8.65
N SER A 17 -5.92 -24.69 -9.97
CA SER A 17 -5.06 -25.59 -10.72
C SER A 17 -3.66 -25.66 -10.13
N MET A 18 -3.04 -24.51 -9.89
CA MET A 18 -1.66 -24.43 -9.41
C MET A 18 -1.51 -24.97 -7.96
N LEU A 19 -2.47 -24.69 -7.07
CA LEU A 19 -2.48 -25.27 -5.72
C LEU A 19 -2.60 -26.79 -5.76
N ASN A 20 -3.40 -27.34 -6.69
CA ASN A 20 -3.53 -28.78 -6.85
C ASN A 20 -2.24 -29.42 -7.41
N ASP A 21 -1.56 -28.75 -8.32
CA ASP A 21 -0.39 -29.29 -9.02
C ASP A 21 0.89 -29.17 -8.18
N THR A 22 1.06 -28.03 -7.47
CA THR A 22 2.33 -27.68 -6.79
C THR A 22 2.19 -27.43 -5.29
N GLY A 23 0.98 -27.29 -4.78
CA GLY A 23 0.71 -26.89 -3.40
C GLY A 23 0.95 -25.39 -3.11
N LYS A 24 1.43 -24.62 -4.10
CA LYS A 24 1.78 -23.19 -3.92
C LYS A 24 1.27 -22.37 -5.08
N ALA A 25 0.65 -21.22 -4.79
CA ALA A 25 0.18 -20.28 -5.82
C ALA A 25 0.26 -18.85 -5.33
N ALA A 26 0.75 -17.93 -6.15
CA ALA A 26 0.76 -16.50 -5.88
C ALA A 26 -0.13 -15.74 -6.88
N VAL A 27 -0.81 -14.70 -6.40
CA VAL A 27 -1.52 -13.71 -7.23
C VAL A 27 -0.89 -12.34 -6.98
N VAL A 28 -0.36 -11.74 -8.05
CA VAL A 28 0.31 -10.44 -8.03
C VAL A 28 -0.53 -9.45 -8.82
N HIS A 29 -1.47 -8.80 -8.15
CA HIS A 29 -2.38 -7.82 -8.74
C HIS A 29 -2.31 -6.47 -8.00
N PRO A 30 -2.45 -5.32 -8.66
CA PRO A 30 -2.44 -4.01 -8.03
C PRO A 30 -3.46 -3.88 -6.90
N THR A 31 -3.20 -2.98 -5.97
CA THR A 31 -4.18 -2.60 -4.94
C THR A 31 -5.47 -2.08 -5.60
N GLY A 32 -6.62 -2.47 -5.07
CA GLY A 32 -7.93 -2.06 -5.60
C GLY A 32 -8.54 -3.03 -6.63
N THR A 33 -7.81 -4.05 -7.08
CA THR A 33 -8.33 -5.05 -8.05
C THR A 33 -9.20 -6.14 -7.43
N GLY A 34 -9.36 -6.13 -6.10
CA GLY A 34 -10.18 -7.13 -5.39
C GLY A 34 -9.49 -8.47 -5.17
N LYS A 35 -8.15 -8.54 -5.16
CA LYS A 35 -7.40 -9.80 -4.95
C LYS A 35 -7.77 -10.56 -3.68
N SER A 36 -8.12 -9.87 -2.58
CA SER A 36 -8.53 -10.52 -1.31
C SER A 36 -9.80 -11.36 -1.47
N PHE A 37 -10.68 -11.00 -2.42
CA PHE A 37 -11.87 -11.80 -2.72
C PHE A 37 -11.54 -13.20 -3.24
N ILE A 38 -10.37 -13.40 -3.85
CA ILE A 38 -9.88 -14.71 -4.27
C ILE A 38 -9.67 -15.61 -3.04
N GLY A 39 -9.05 -15.09 -1.97
CA GLY A 39 -8.88 -15.84 -0.72
C GLY A 39 -10.20 -16.12 -0.01
N PHE A 40 -11.12 -15.17 0.03
CA PHE A 40 -12.46 -15.41 0.59
C PHE A 40 -13.25 -16.43 -0.22
N LYS A 41 -13.12 -16.42 -1.55
CA LYS A 41 -13.74 -17.41 -2.42
C LYS A 41 -13.19 -18.80 -2.16
N LEU A 42 -11.87 -18.92 -1.97
CA LEU A 42 -11.26 -20.20 -1.58
C LEU A 42 -11.84 -20.72 -0.26
N ALA A 43 -12.05 -19.85 0.73
CA ALA A 43 -12.65 -20.24 2.00
C ALA A 43 -14.14 -20.62 1.84
N GLU A 44 -14.91 -19.90 1.02
CA GLU A 44 -16.32 -20.22 0.73
C GLU A 44 -16.48 -21.59 0.03
N ASP A 45 -15.61 -21.88 -0.94
CA ASP A 45 -15.69 -23.11 -1.71
C ASP A 45 -15.20 -24.35 -0.93
N HIS A 46 -14.51 -24.14 0.19
CA HIS A 46 -14.01 -25.20 1.07
C HIS A 46 -14.51 -25.01 2.51
N PRO A 47 -15.82 -25.09 2.76
CA PRO A 47 -16.42 -24.72 4.05
C PRO A 47 -15.97 -25.59 5.23
N ASP A 48 -15.54 -26.81 4.97
CA ASP A 48 -15.06 -27.76 5.98
C ASP A 48 -13.53 -27.62 6.22
N ALA A 49 -12.84 -26.84 5.41
CA ALA A 49 -11.40 -26.62 5.55
C ALA A 49 -11.09 -25.50 6.54
N SER A 50 -10.05 -25.65 7.35
CA SER A 50 -9.51 -24.58 8.19
C SER A 50 -8.55 -23.70 7.39
N ILE A 51 -8.85 -22.43 7.24
CA ILE A 51 -8.05 -21.45 6.50
C ILE A 51 -7.25 -20.60 7.49
N CYS A 52 -5.93 -20.76 7.51
CA CYS A 52 -5.04 -19.87 8.24
C CYS A 52 -4.72 -18.63 7.38
N TRP A 53 -5.25 -17.47 7.74
CA TRP A 53 -5.04 -16.22 7.00
C TRP A 53 -4.07 -15.31 7.74
N LEU A 54 -2.97 -14.97 7.11
CA LEU A 54 -1.96 -14.04 7.63
C LEU A 54 -2.00 -12.71 6.89
N SER A 55 -1.99 -11.61 7.61
CA SER A 55 -1.97 -10.25 7.06
C SER A 55 -1.08 -9.32 7.91
N PRO A 56 -0.61 -8.20 7.37
CA PRO A 56 0.21 -7.24 8.13
C PRO A 56 -0.48 -6.65 9.35
N SER A 57 -1.80 -6.48 9.32
CA SER A 57 -2.55 -5.91 10.45
C SER A 57 -4.00 -6.40 10.50
N GLU A 58 -4.57 -6.38 11.70
CA GLU A 58 -6.00 -6.68 11.91
C GLU A 58 -6.91 -5.66 11.22
N TYR A 59 -6.48 -4.43 11.12
CA TYR A 59 -7.23 -3.37 10.44
C TYR A 59 -7.44 -3.68 8.95
N ILE A 60 -6.39 -4.14 8.26
CA ILE A 60 -6.48 -4.54 6.84
C ILE A 60 -7.51 -5.65 6.68
N PHE A 61 -7.40 -6.71 7.48
CA PHE A 61 -8.32 -7.84 7.40
C PHE A 61 -9.77 -7.44 7.73
N ARG A 62 -9.97 -6.61 8.75
CA ARG A 62 -11.30 -6.07 9.10
C ARG A 62 -11.91 -5.28 7.94
N THR A 63 -11.13 -4.39 7.33
CA THR A 63 -11.58 -3.61 6.16
C THR A 63 -11.94 -4.52 4.98
N GLN A 64 -11.19 -5.58 4.75
CA GLN A 64 -11.51 -6.56 3.70
C GLN A 64 -12.83 -7.30 3.99
N MET A 65 -13.08 -7.67 5.24
CA MET A 65 -14.37 -8.27 5.65
C MET A 65 -15.54 -7.29 5.50
N GLU A 66 -15.34 -6.01 5.83
CA GLU A 66 -16.36 -4.96 5.63
C GLU A 66 -16.67 -4.77 4.14
N ASN A 67 -15.66 -4.77 3.29
CA ASN A 67 -15.83 -4.72 1.83
C ASN A 67 -16.60 -5.93 1.31
N LEU A 68 -16.32 -7.13 1.83
CA LEU A 68 -17.07 -8.34 1.48
C LEU A 68 -18.55 -8.24 1.85
N LYS A 69 -18.85 -7.79 3.06
CA LYS A 69 -20.24 -7.53 3.50
C LYS A 69 -20.92 -6.47 2.64
N SER A 70 -20.22 -5.39 2.32
CA SER A 70 -20.76 -4.31 1.48
C SER A 70 -21.04 -4.77 0.06
N ALA A 71 -20.34 -5.80 -0.41
CA ALA A 71 -20.62 -6.49 -1.67
C ALA A 71 -21.80 -7.50 -1.57
N GLY A 72 -22.48 -7.59 -0.42
CA GLY A 72 -23.62 -8.46 -0.22
C GLY A 72 -23.27 -9.94 -0.01
N ALA A 73 -22.02 -10.26 0.35
CA ALA A 73 -21.59 -11.62 0.60
C ALA A 73 -21.42 -11.90 2.10
N ASP A 74 -21.67 -13.14 2.49
CA ASP A 74 -21.42 -13.62 3.84
C ASP A 74 -19.92 -13.83 4.08
N ILE A 75 -19.46 -13.59 5.30
CA ILE A 75 -18.09 -13.88 5.70
C ILE A 75 -17.94 -15.38 5.95
N PRO A 76 -16.98 -16.06 5.30
CA PRO A 76 -16.68 -17.46 5.61
C PRO A 76 -16.27 -17.63 7.07
N ARG A 77 -16.83 -18.64 7.75
CA ARG A 77 -16.62 -18.87 9.20
C ARG A 77 -15.40 -19.74 9.51
N ASN A 78 -14.79 -20.30 8.51
CA ASN A 78 -13.66 -21.26 8.58
C ASN A 78 -12.30 -20.56 8.45
N ILE A 79 -12.23 -19.24 8.61
CA ILE A 79 -10.99 -18.46 8.57
C ILE A 79 -10.50 -18.22 10.00
N VAL A 80 -9.27 -18.63 10.27
CA VAL A 80 -8.52 -18.28 11.49
C VAL A 80 -7.48 -17.24 11.10
N PHE A 81 -7.63 -16.03 11.63
CA PHE A 81 -6.82 -14.90 11.25
C PHE A 81 -5.69 -14.61 12.26
N PHE A 82 -4.49 -14.34 11.74
CA PHE A 82 -3.36 -13.85 12.53
C PHE A 82 -2.63 -12.71 11.81
N THR A 83 -2.03 -11.83 12.57
CA THR A 83 -1.02 -10.91 12.01
C THR A 83 0.34 -11.60 11.95
N TYR A 84 1.20 -11.17 11.00
CA TYR A 84 2.58 -11.64 10.95
C TYR A 84 3.33 -11.41 12.26
N ALA A 85 3.07 -10.26 12.92
CA ALA A 85 3.65 -9.94 14.21
C ALA A 85 3.23 -10.93 15.31
N LYS A 86 1.95 -11.31 15.36
CA LYS A 86 1.46 -12.32 16.32
C LYS A 86 2.07 -13.69 16.04
N LEU A 87 2.11 -14.10 14.76
CA LEU A 87 2.69 -15.38 14.37
C LEU A 87 4.16 -15.50 14.80
N MET A 88 4.94 -14.43 14.63
CA MET A 88 6.34 -14.38 15.03
C MET A 88 6.55 -14.70 16.52
N LEU A 89 5.66 -14.20 17.37
CA LEU A 89 5.73 -14.36 18.83
C LEU A 89 5.02 -15.62 19.34
N MET A 90 4.34 -16.36 18.46
CA MET A 90 3.50 -17.50 18.83
C MET A 90 4.37 -18.68 19.32
N PRO A 91 4.07 -19.24 20.52
CA PRO A 91 4.70 -20.45 20.99
C PRO A 91 4.44 -21.65 20.05
N GLU A 92 5.33 -22.62 20.06
CA GLU A 92 5.23 -23.80 19.17
C GLU A 92 3.98 -24.62 19.45
N GLU A 93 3.54 -24.71 20.70
CA GLU A 93 2.31 -25.38 21.11
C GLU A 93 1.06 -24.74 20.48
N GLU A 94 0.97 -23.39 20.49
CA GLU A 94 -0.12 -22.66 19.84
C GLU A 94 -0.05 -22.81 18.32
N LEU A 95 1.17 -22.72 17.76
CA LEU A 95 1.39 -22.90 16.34
C LEU A 95 0.93 -24.29 15.87
N SER A 96 1.25 -25.34 16.64
CA SER A 96 0.86 -26.72 16.35
C SER A 96 -0.64 -26.99 16.45
N ALA A 97 -1.36 -26.13 17.16
CA ALA A 97 -2.82 -26.23 17.32
C ALA A 97 -3.60 -25.63 16.12
N ILE A 98 -2.97 -24.86 15.24
CA ILE A 98 -3.67 -24.19 14.11
C ILE A 98 -4.24 -25.20 13.12
N ARG A 99 -3.49 -26.24 12.75
CA ARG A 99 -3.84 -27.33 11.81
C ARG A 99 -4.56 -26.82 10.56
N PRO A 100 -3.93 -25.94 9.78
CA PRO A 100 -4.55 -25.36 8.61
C PRO A 100 -4.71 -26.38 7.48
N SER A 101 -5.86 -26.34 6.81
CA SER A 101 -6.05 -27.03 5.52
C SER A 101 -5.48 -26.20 4.37
N TYR A 102 -5.51 -24.87 4.49
CA TYR A 102 -4.91 -23.91 3.57
C TYR A 102 -4.26 -22.77 4.36
N ILE A 103 -3.19 -22.20 3.81
CA ILE A 103 -2.53 -21.02 4.35
C ILE A 103 -2.65 -19.88 3.33
N ILE A 104 -3.11 -18.71 3.75
CA ILE A 104 -3.18 -17.50 2.92
C ILE A 104 -2.20 -16.48 3.46
N LEU A 105 -1.27 -16.03 2.62
CA LEU A 105 -0.29 -14.98 2.93
C LEU A 105 -0.69 -13.68 2.21
N ASP A 106 -1.39 -12.78 2.91
CA ASP A 106 -1.81 -11.49 2.37
C ASP A 106 -0.68 -10.46 2.49
N GLU A 107 -0.43 -9.70 1.42
CA GLU A 107 0.72 -8.81 1.26
C GLU A 107 2.05 -9.54 1.50
N PHE A 108 2.22 -10.72 0.89
CA PHE A 108 3.34 -11.63 1.13
C PHE A 108 4.72 -11.01 0.85
N HIS A 109 4.82 -9.93 0.06
CA HIS A 109 6.08 -9.19 -0.12
C HIS A 109 6.66 -8.68 1.22
N ARG A 110 5.86 -8.59 2.27
CA ARG A 110 6.30 -8.21 3.61
C ARG A 110 6.95 -9.35 4.40
N CYS A 111 6.73 -10.59 3.99
CA CYS A 111 7.33 -11.77 4.65
C CYS A 111 8.86 -11.83 4.55
N GLY A 112 9.46 -11.11 3.61
CA GLY A 112 10.92 -10.96 3.49
C GLY A 112 11.57 -10.15 4.62
N ALA A 113 10.81 -9.49 5.50
CA ALA A 113 11.37 -8.85 6.68
C ALA A 113 11.95 -9.90 7.62
N GLN A 114 13.20 -9.68 8.06
CA GLN A 114 13.98 -10.63 8.87
C GLN A 114 13.22 -11.18 10.09
N MET A 115 12.36 -10.33 10.70
CA MET A 115 11.55 -10.73 11.86
C MET A 115 10.26 -11.50 11.46
N TRP A 116 9.57 -11.11 10.40
CA TRP A 116 8.31 -11.74 10.00
C TRP A 116 8.52 -13.04 9.23
N GLY A 117 9.59 -13.12 8.45
CA GLY A 117 9.97 -14.32 7.69
C GLY A 117 10.12 -15.55 8.58
N GLY A 118 10.82 -15.43 9.70
CA GLY A 118 11.01 -16.56 10.63
C GLY A 118 9.70 -17.14 11.20
N GLY A 119 8.67 -16.33 11.41
CA GLY A 119 7.35 -16.83 11.81
C GLY A 119 6.65 -17.61 10.70
N VAL A 120 6.71 -17.10 9.47
CA VAL A 120 6.14 -17.77 8.29
C VAL A 120 6.90 -19.06 7.97
N GLU A 121 8.22 -19.06 8.00
CA GLU A 121 9.05 -20.24 7.79
C GLU A 121 8.71 -21.36 8.79
N ARG A 122 8.54 -21.03 10.09
CA ARG A 122 8.11 -21.99 11.10
C ARG A 122 6.73 -22.59 10.81
N LEU A 123 5.76 -21.75 10.40
CA LEU A 123 4.42 -22.23 10.03
C LEU A 123 4.48 -23.16 8.83
N LEU A 124 5.18 -22.76 7.76
CA LEU A 124 5.30 -23.58 6.54
C LEU A 124 6.06 -24.88 6.81
N ALA A 125 7.10 -24.86 7.63
CA ALA A 125 7.84 -26.05 8.02
C ALA A 125 7.00 -27.02 8.87
N MET A 126 6.10 -26.50 9.71
CA MET A 126 5.21 -27.32 10.53
C MET A 126 4.08 -27.95 9.71
N TYR A 127 3.64 -27.28 8.65
CA TYR A 127 2.53 -27.74 7.80
C TYR A 127 2.91 -27.82 6.31
N PRO A 128 3.91 -28.67 5.96
CA PRO A 128 4.46 -28.70 4.60
C PRO A 128 3.46 -29.24 3.55
N GLN A 129 2.37 -29.86 4.00
CA GLN A 129 1.33 -30.41 3.11
C GLN A 129 0.15 -29.43 2.92
N ALA A 130 0.07 -28.34 3.71
CA ALA A 130 -0.99 -27.36 3.57
C ALA A 130 -0.73 -26.46 2.34
N PRO A 131 -1.62 -26.44 1.33
CA PRO A 131 -1.45 -25.56 0.19
C PRO A 131 -1.38 -24.07 0.62
N VAL A 132 -0.53 -23.30 -0.06
CA VAL A 132 -0.24 -21.90 0.28
C VAL A 132 -0.65 -20.98 -0.86
N LEU A 133 -1.56 -20.04 -0.57
CA LEU A 133 -1.96 -18.96 -1.47
C LEU A 133 -1.34 -17.64 -1.04
N GLY A 134 -0.57 -17.01 -1.92
CA GLY A 134 -0.03 -15.67 -1.74
C GLY A 134 -0.86 -14.61 -2.46
N LEU A 135 -1.16 -13.50 -1.79
CA LEU A 135 -1.83 -12.34 -2.36
C LEU A 135 -0.95 -11.10 -2.15
N SER A 136 -0.59 -10.39 -3.20
CA SER A 136 0.20 -9.16 -3.08
C SER A 136 -0.01 -8.20 -4.24
N ALA A 137 0.33 -6.94 -4.04
CA ALA A 137 0.38 -5.94 -5.11
C ALA A 137 1.72 -5.99 -5.88
N THR A 138 2.75 -6.55 -5.27
CA THR A 138 4.08 -6.76 -5.85
C THR A 138 4.70 -8.02 -5.28
N ASN A 139 5.48 -8.73 -6.07
CA ASN A 139 6.33 -9.83 -5.62
C ASN A 139 7.69 -9.31 -5.13
N ILE A 140 8.11 -8.11 -5.58
CA ILE A 140 9.42 -7.54 -5.27
C ILE A 140 9.40 -6.78 -3.94
N ARG A 141 10.34 -7.12 -3.06
CA ARG A 141 10.64 -6.38 -1.85
C ARG A 141 11.77 -5.39 -2.11
N TYR A 142 11.43 -4.14 -2.36
CA TYR A 142 12.39 -3.08 -2.72
C TYR A 142 13.33 -2.67 -1.58
N LEU A 143 12.96 -2.93 -0.31
CA LEU A 143 13.73 -2.52 0.86
C LEU A 143 15.00 -3.36 1.08
N ASP A 144 15.03 -4.61 0.58
CA ASP A 144 16.09 -5.58 0.83
C ASP A 144 16.67 -6.09 -0.51
N ASN A 145 17.43 -5.26 -1.20
CA ASN A 145 18.11 -5.63 -2.46
C ASN A 145 17.19 -6.20 -3.56
N GLN A 146 15.93 -5.78 -3.61
CA GLN A 146 14.94 -6.22 -4.61
C GLN A 146 14.71 -7.74 -4.61
N ARG A 147 14.60 -8.36 -3.44
CA ARG A 147 14.29 -9.78 -3.31
C ARG A 147 12.94 -10.11 -3.96
N ASP A 148 12.90 -11.18 -4.74
CA ASP A 148 11.65 -11.71 -5.28
C ASP A 148 11.01 -12.68 -4.29
N MET A 149 9.94 -12.25 -3.65
CA MET A 149 9.23 -13.06 -2.64
C MET A 149 8.34 -14.13 -3.26
N ALA A 150 8.03 -14.05 -4.56
CA ALA A 150 7.34 -15.13 -5.25
C ALA A 150 8.29 -16.31 -5.49
N ASP A 151 9.54 -16.04 -5.86
CA ASP A 151 10.55 -17.09 -5.99
C ASP A 151 10.84 -17.75 -4.64
N GLU A 152 11.01 -16.94 -3.58
CA GLU A 152 11.41 -17.45 -2.27
C GLU A 152 10.34 -18.26 -1.53
N LEU A 153 9.07 -17.84 -1.60
CA LEU A 153 7.97 -18.46 -0.86
C LEU A 153 7.15 -19.43 -1.70
N PHE A 154 7.05 -19.17 -3.00
CA PHE A 154 6.16 -19.92 -3.90
C PHE A 154 6.90 -20.65 -5.00
N ASP A 155 8.25 -20.73 -4.96
CA ASP A 155 9.08 -21.39 -5.98
C ASP A 155 8.78 -20.84 -7.41
N GLY A 156 8.46 -19.54 -7.50
CA GLY A 156 8.07 -18.89 -8.76
C GLY A 156 6.67 -19.22 -9.28
N ASN A 157 5.84 -19.93 -8.50
CA ASN A 157 4.47 -20.31 -8.90
C ASN A 157 3.51 -19.13 -8.84
N ILE A 158 3.52 -18.28 -9.87
CA ILE A 158 2.61 -17.14 -10.02
C ILE A 158 1.41 -17.57 -10.88
N ALA A 159 0.27 -17.80 -10.22
CA ALA A 159 -0.97 -18.23 -10.88
C ALA A 159 -1.60 -17.13 -11.72
N SER A 160 -1.43 -15.87 -11.31
CA SER A 160 -1.93 -14.69 -12.05
C SER A 160 -1.11 -13.47 -11.70
N GLU A 161 -0.71 -12.75 -12.73
CA GLU A 161 0.00 -11.48 -12.60
C GLU A 161 -0.72 -10.40 -13.43
N MET A 162 -0.75 -9.19 -12.91
CA MET A 162 -1.30 -8.02 -13.58
C MET A 162 -0.53 -6.77 -13.15
N THR A 163 -0.05 -6.00 -14.09
CA THR A 163 0.57 -4.71 -13.83
C THR A 163 -0.48 -3.60 -13.61
N LEU A 164 -0.08 -2.50 -12.97
CA LEU A 164 -0.95 -1.32 -12.82
C LEU A 164 -1.41 -0.78 -14.19
N GLY A 165 -0.50 -0.74 -15.18
CA GLY A 165 -0.80 -0.30 -16.54
C GLY A 165 -1.87 -1.18 -17.20
N GLU A 166 -1.75 -2.50 -17.08
CA GLU A 166 -2.76 -3.43 -17.60
C GLU A 166 -4.12 -3.26 -16.91
N ALA A 167 -4.13 -3.09 -15.59
CA ALA A 167 -5.36 -2.87 -14.84
C ALA A 167 -6.08 -1.59 -15.29
N ILE A 168 -5.34 -0.52 -15.61
CA ILE A 168 -5.88 0.74 -16.13
C ILE A 168 -6.40 0.55 -17.56
N VAL A 169 -5.60 -0.04 -18.46
CA VAL A 169 -5.99 -0.25 -19.86
C VAL A 169 -7.23 -1.14 -19.97
N ARG A 170 -7.34 -2.13 -19.09
CA ARG A 170 -8.52 -3.04 -19.01
C ARG A 170 -9.73 -2.41 -18.32
N GLY A 171 -9.64 -1.17 -17.84
CA GLY A 171 -10.73 -0.48 -17.13
C GLY A 171 -11.06 -1.06 -15.75
N ILE A 172 -10.17 -1.86 -15.17
CA ILE A 172 -10.30 -2.42 -13.82
C ILE A 172 -10.03 -1.34 -12.77
N LEU A 173 -9.04 -0.49 -13.04
CA LEU A 173 -8.70 0.66 -12.20
C LEU A 173 -8.84 1.96 -13.00
N ALA A 174 -9.28 3.01 -12.34
CA ALA A 174 -9.33 4.34 -12.95
C ALA A 174 -7.91 4.85 -13.23
N PRO A 175 -7.67 5.53 -14.37
CA PRO A 175 -6.38 6.14 -14.64
C PRO A 175 -6.10 7.25 -13.62
N PRO A 176 -4.90 7.29 -13.02
CA PRO A 176 -4.52 8.37 -12.12
C PRO A 176 -4.23 9.66 -12.92
N THR A 177 -4.62 10.80 -12.36
CA THR A 177 -4.17 12.09 -12.85
C THR A 177 -2.94 12.53 -12.07
N TYR A 178 -1.81 12.65 -12.73
CA TYR A 178 -0.57 13.13 -12.13
C TYR A 178 -0.43 14.63 -12.32
N VAL A 179 -0.34 15.35 -11.20
CA VAL A 179 0.00 16.77 -11.18
C VAL A 179 1.34 16.92 -10.49
N VAL A 180 2.33 17.43 -11.21
CA VAL A 180 3.66 17.70 -10.65
C VAL A 180 3.74 19.16 -10.27
N SER A 181 3.93 19.43 -8.98
CA SER A 181 4.13 20.78 -8.45
C SER A 181 5.40 20.84 -7.59
N ILE A 182 6.06 21.99 -7.62
CA ILE A 182 7.20 22.29 -6.75
C ILE A 182 6.72 23.25 -5.67
N TYR A 183 6.61 22.75 -4.45
CA TYR A 183 6.01 23.48 -3.34
C TYR A 183 6.99 24.41 -2.62
N SER A 184 8.15 23.93 -2.23
CA SER A 184 9.19 24.71 -1.56
C SER A 184 10.56 24.16 -1.87
N CYS A 185 11.46 25.03 -2.28
CA CYS A 185 12.85 24.69 -2.56
C CYS A 185 13.83 25.60 -1.81
N GLU A 186 13.38 26.35 -0.80
CA GLU A 186 14.21 27.29 -0.07
C GLU A 186 15.42 26.59 0.55
N LYS A 187 15.22 25.44 1.20
CA LYS A 187 16.32 24.64 1.77
C LYS A 187 17.32 24.20 0.71
N ASP A 188 16.84 23.79 -0.47
CA ASP A 188 17.71 23.39 -1.58
C ASP A 188 18.41 24.59 -2.23
N LEU A 189 17.73 25.71 -2.37
CA LEU A 189 18.37 26.96 -2.82
C LEU A 189 19.53 27.36 -1.91
N VAL A 190 19.32 27.38 -0.59
CA VAL A 190 20.35 27.67 0.42
C VAL A 190 21.48 26.63 0.35
N LYS A 191 21.17 25.34 0.24
CA LYS A 191 22.13 24.26 0.13
C LYS A 191 23.06 24.43 -1.10
N TYR A 192 22.49 24.71 -2.27
CA TYR A 192 23.28 24.92 -3.48
C TYR A 192 24.08 26.24 -3.42
N GLN A 193 23.52 27.30 -2.88
CA GLN A 193 24.25 28.56 -2.64
C GLN A 193 25.45 28.37 -1.71
N THR A 194 25.25 27.63 -0.61
CA THR A 194 26.34 27.30 0.34
C THR A 194 27.41 26.45 -0.33
N ARG A 195 26.99 25.45 -1.15
CA ARG A 195 27.94 24.60 -1.89
C ARG A 195 28.74 25.37 -2.92
N ILE A 196 28.15 26.37 -3.59
CA ILE A 196 28.85 27.26 -4.52
C ILE A 196 29.91 28.09 -3.77
N LYS A 197 29.54 28.67 -2.62
CA LYS A 197 30.45 29.48 -1.79
C LYS A 197 31.63 28.65 -1.23
N GLY A 198 31.36 27.40 -0.83
CA GLY A 198 32.37 26.48 -0.27
C GLY A 198 33.13 25.63 -1.30
N ALA A 199 32.88 25.79 -2.60
CA ALA A 199 33.48 24.95 -3.64
C ALA A 199 34.97 25.23 -3.80
N LYS A 200 35.80 24.20 -3.55
CA LYS A 200 37.26 24.26 -3.69
C LYS A 200 37.75 24.13 -5.16
N THR A 201 36.91 23.60 -6.04
CA THR A 201 37.26 23.40 -7.45
C THR A 201 36.20 24.06 -8.34
N LYS A 202 36.65 24.50 -9.54
CA LYS A 202 35.76 25.09 -10.54
C LYS A 202 34.69 24.11 -10.98
N ALA A 203 35.00 22.84 -11.18
CA ALA A 203 34.06 21.82 -11.62
C ALA A 203 32.86 21.65 -10.63
N VAL A 204 33.14 21.59 -9.32
CA VAL A 204 32.11 21.49 -8.27
C VAL A 204 31.23 22.75 -8.21
N ARG A 205 31.86 23.93 -8.42
CA ARG A 205 31.15 25.20 -8.47
C ARG A 205 30.19 25.28 -9.65
N ASP A 206 30.68 24.92 -10.85
CA ASP A 206 29.93 24.98 -12.10
C ASP A 206 28.76 23.97 -12.09
N GLU A 207 28.95 22.81 -11.49
CA GLU A 207 27.85 21.83 -11.32
C GLU A 207 26.78 22.35 -10.34
N ALA A 208 27.19 22.87 -9.18
CA ALA A 208 26.27 23.41 -8.21
C ALA A 208 25.50 24.62 -8.77
N GLN A 209 26.17 25.46 -9.57
CA GLN A 209 25.53 26.59 -10.26
C GLN A 209 24.49 26.13 -11.28
N ARG A 210 24.83 25.13 -12.11
CA ARG A 210 23.86 24.56 -13.08
C ARG A 210 22.61 24.01 -12.39
N ARG A 211 22.78 23.32 -11.26
CA ARG A 211 21.64 22.81 -10.46
C ARG A 211 20.80 23.92 -9.86
N LEU A 212 21.46 24.97 -9.35
CA LEU A 212 20.78 26.16 -8.82
C LEU A 212 19.95 26.86 -9.91
N ASP A 213 20.52 27.03 -11.09
CA ASP A 213 19.85 27.69 -12.22
C ASP A 213 18.70 26.83 -12.79
N ALA A 214 18.85 25.51 -12.79
CA ALA A 214 17.79 24.59 -13.15
C ALA A 214 16.63 24.65 -12.16
N LEU A 215 16.94 24.70 -10.85
CA LEU A 215 15.95 24.80 -9.79
C LEU A 215 15.19 26.14 -9.86
N ARG A 216 15.91 27.26 -10.08
CA ARG A 216 15.27 28.59 -10.25
C ARG A 216 14.33 28.60 -11.44
N ARG A 217 14.74 28.06 -12.59
CA ARG A 217 13.88 27.98 -13.78
C ARG A 217 12.65 27.08 -13.56
N ALA A 218 12.80 26.02 -12.75
CA ALA A 218 11.67 25.18 -12.37
C ALA A 218 10.71 25.91 -11.47
N LEU A 219 11.21 26.68 -10.49
CA LEU A 219 10.39 27.51 -9.58
C LEU A 219 9.64 28.63 -10.29
N GLU A 220 10.27 29.28 -11.28
CA GLU A 220 9.62 30.33 -12.09
C GLU A 220 8.42 29.82 -12.89
N LYS A 221 8.40 28.51 -13.20
CA LYS A 221 7.31 27.85 -13.94
C LYS A 221 6.36 27.06 -13.05
N ALA A 222 6.71 26.87 -11.77
CA ALA A 222 5.91 26.07 -10.86
C ALA A 222 4.66 26.85 -10.43
N GLU A 223 3.52 26.19 -10.56
CA GLU A 223 2.30 26.66 -9.91
C GLU A 223 2.43 26.36 -8.40
N GLY A 224 2.05 27.29 -7.56
CA GLY A 224 1.99 27.09 -6.12
C GLY A 224 0.97 26.01 -5.76
N LEU A 225 1.12 25.39 -4.59
CA LEU A 225 0.17 24.37 -4.16
C LEU A 225 -1.26 24.92 -4.03
N ASP A 226 -1.44 26.18 -3.68
CA ASP A 226 -2.73 26.84 -3.66
C ASP A 226 -3.44 26.79 -5.03
N ILE A 227 -2.70 27.02 -6.12
CA ILE A 227 -3.24 26.93 -7.49
C ILE A 227 -3.54 25.48 -7.86
N VAL A 228 -2.69 24.53 -7.47
CA VAL A 228 -2.92 23.10 -7.69
C VAL A 228 -4.19 22.64 -6.97
N PHE A 229 -4.38 23.06 -5.73
CA PHE A 229 -5.59 22.74 -4.96
C PHE A 229 -6.84 23.36 -5.62
N GLU A 230 -6.76 24.63 -6.04
CA GLU A 230 -7.87 25.30 -6.72
C GLU A 230 -8.28 24.62 -8.02
N LYS A 231 -7.31 24.18 -8.83
CA LYS A 231 -7.56 23.53 -10.12
C LYS A 231 -8.01 22.08 -10.04
N HIS A 232 -7.46 21.32 -9.11
CA HIS A 232 -7.57 19.85 -9.11
C HIS A 232 -8.36 19.29 -7.95
N MET A 233 -8.54 20.03 -6.87
CA MET A 233 -9.37 19.62 -5.73
C MET A 233 -10.74 20.28 -5.77
N THR A 234 -11.45 20.05 -6.86
CA THR A 234 -12.77 20.67 -7.12
C THR A 234 -13.92 19.93 -6.45
N ASP A 235 -13.75 18.66 -6.10
CA ASP A 235 -14.75 17.90 -5.36
C ASP A 235 -14.71 18.25 -3.88
N ARG A 236 -15.69 19.03 -3.43
CA ARG A 236 -15.84 19.46 -2.03
C ARG A 236 -16.22 18.33 -1.07
N GLN A 237 -16.68 17.20 -1.55
CA GLN A 237 -16.98 16.00 -0.76
C GLN A 237 -15.88 14.94 -0.89
N GLY A 238 -14.87 15.21 -1.70
CA GLY A 238 -13.74 14.31 -1.93
C GLY A 238 -12.90 14.10 -0.66
N LYS A 239 -12.34 12.90 -0.55
CA LYS A 239 -11.35 12.58 0.49
C LYS A 239 -9.96 12.70 -0.11
N TYR A 240 -9.10 13.48 0.53
CA TYR A 240 -7.74 13.76 0.07
C TYR A 240 -6.73 13.26 1.10
N LEU A 241 -5.64 12.67 0.64
CA LEU A 241 -4.54 12.20 1.48
C LEU A 241 -3.27 12.96 1.12
N LEU A 242 -2.62 13.51 2.13
CA LEU A 242 -1.34 14.20 2.02
C LEU A 242 -0.27 13.39 2.75
N PHE A 243 0.75 12.94 2.04
CA PHE A 243 1.87 12.22 2.62
C PHE A 243 3.03 13.16 2.85
N CYS A 244 3.51 13.22 4.08
CA CYS A 244 4.63 14.05 4.49
C CYS A 244 5.86 13.19 4.83
N SER A 245 7.05 13.74 4.60
CA SER A 245 8.31 13.02 4.82
C SER A 245 8.73 12.91 6.30
N SER A 246 8.16 13.77 7.16
CA SER A 246 8.44 13.81 8.60
C SER A 246 7.28 14.47 9.34
N VAL A 247 7.25 14.35 10.68
CA VAL A 247 6.27 15.04 11.55
C VAL A 247 6.43 16.55 11.46
N GLU A 248 7.66 17.07 11.34
CA GLU A 248 7.92 18.49 11.13
C GLU A 248 7.28 18.99 9.82
N HIS A 249 7.50 18.24 8.72
CA HIS A 249 6.89 18.52 7.43
C HIS A 249 5.36 18.44 7.49
N LEU A 250 4.81 17.45 8.20
CA LEU A 250 3.37 17.33 8.44
C LEU A 250 2.80 18.59 9.11
N ASN A 251 3.46 19.09 10.16
CA ASN A 251 3.01 20.27 10.87
C ASN A 251 3.12 21.56 10.03
N GLU A 252 4.19 21.68 9.24
CA GLU A 252 4.36 22.79 8.29
C GLU A 252 3.23 22.78 7.24
N ILE A 253 2.99 21.66 6.58
CA ILE A 253 1.92 21.50 5.61
C ILE A 253 0.55 21.76 6.24
N ALA A 254 0.28 21.19 7.40
CA ALA A 254 -0.99 21.36 8.09
C ALA A 254 -1.30 22.83 8.45
N ALA A 255 -0.27 23.64 8.72
CA ALA A 255 -0.44 25.07 8.95
C ALA A 255 -0.83 25.85 7.68
N HIS A 256 -0.42 25.39 6.51
CA HIS A 256 -0.68 26.04 5.22
C HIS A 256 -1.95 25.53 4.51
N VAL A 257 -2.37 24.28 4.76
CA VAL A 257 -3.58 23.69 4.17
C VAL A 257 -4.80 24.60 4.28
N PRO A 258 -5.07 25.26 5.42
CA PRO A 258 -6.16 26.22 5.53
C PRO A 258 -6.16 27.32 4.48
N GLN A 259 -4.99 27.87 4.21
CA GLN A 259 -4.83 28.96 3.25
C GLN A 259 -5.03 28.47 1.80
N TRP A 260 -4.59 27.24 1.50
CA TRP A 260 -4.76 26.64 0.18
C TRP A 260 -6.21 26.28 -0.12
N PHE A 261 -6.93 25.76 0.88
CA PHE A 261 -8.36 25.47 0.76
C PHE A 261 -9.25 26.69 0.93
N ALA A 262 -8.78 27.77 1.52
CA ALA A 262 -9.59 28.97 1.76
C ALA A 262 -10.15 29.57 0.47
N LYS A 263 -9.40 29.51 -0.63
CA LYS A 263 -9.88 29.93 -1.96
C LYS A 263 -10.88 28.94 -2.56
N ALA A 264 -10.67 27.63 -2.34
CA ALA A 264 -11.52 26.57 -2.89
C ALA A 264 -12.78 26.34 -2.06
N ALA A 265 -12.74 26.62 -0.76
CA ALA A 265 -13.75 26.18 0.21
C ALA A 265 -14.17 27.19 1.28
N GLY A 266 -13.50 28.32 1.40
CA GLY A 266 -13.98 29.44 2.23
C GLY A 266 -13.65 29.43 3.71
N GLY A 267 -12.43 29.23 4.16
CA GLY A 267 -11.95 29.53 5.51
C GLY A 267 -11.72 28.32 6.44
N VAL A 268 -10.88 28.46 7.46
CA VAL A 268 -10.36 27.32 8.22
C VAL A 268 -9.96 27.65 9.64
N SER A 269 -10.17 26.77 10.63
CA SER A 269 -9.64 26.87 11.98
C SER A 269 -9.46 25.54 12.71
N GLY A 270 -8.35 25.36 13.46
CA GLY A 270 -8.08 24.23 14.35
C GLY A 270 -6.85 23.39 13.97
N ASP A 271 -6.34 22.58 14.90
CA ASP A 271 -5.11 21.82 14.76
C ASP A 271 -5.29 20.43 14.16
N ARG A 272 -6.25 19.67 14.65
CA ARG A 272 -6.59 18.31 14.16
C ARG A 272 -7.74 18.30 13.18
N TYR A 273 -8.54 19.30 13.27
CA TYR A 273 -9.81 19.40 12.60
C TYR A 273 -9.98 20.82 12.12
N ILE A 274 -10.18 20.96 10.85
CA ILE A 274 -10.45 22.23 10.22
C ILE A 274 -11.81 22.14 9.60
N ALA A 275 -12.77 22.92 10.12
CA ALA A 275 -14.06 23.07 9.51
C ALA A 275 -14.42 24.54 9.48
N ASP A 276 -14.93 24.95 8.38
CA ASP A 276 -15.67 26.19 8.27
C ASP A 276 -17.05 25.90 7.66
N GLY A 277 -17.74 26.95 7.22
CA GLY A 277 -19.02 26.79 6.54
C GLY A 277 -19.03 25.93 5.27
N ALA A 278 -17.89 25.43 4.81
CA ALA A 278 -17.72 24.52 3.69
C ALA A 278 -17.51 23.05 4.09
N ASN A 279 -17.55 22.73 5.38
CA ASN A 279 -17.42 21.37 5.93
C ASN A 279 -16.09 20.65 5.57
N ILE A 280 -14.97 21.36 5.61
CA ILE A 280 -13.66 20.74 5.43
C ILE A 280 -13.10 20.30 6.76
N HIS A 281 -12.64 19.05 6.82
CA HIS A 281 -12.06 18.44 8.00
C HIS A 281 -10.61 18.03 7.70
N LEU A 282 -9.66 18.48 8.52
CA LEU A 282 -8.26 18.07 8.47
C LEU A 282 -7.94 17.17 9.65
N TYR A 283 -7.41 16.00 9.37
CA TYR A 283 -6.91 15.05 10.36
C TYR A 283 -5.43 14.83 10.13
N LYS A 284 -4.63 14.86 11.20
CA LYS A 284 -3.22 14.46 11.19
C LYS A 284 -3.12 13.03 11.70
N ALA A 285 -2.25 12.21 11.10
CA ALA A 285 -1.92 10.88 11.61
C ALA A 285 -0.41 10.63 11.43
N TYR A 286 0.25 10.14 12.45
CA TYR A 286 1.66 9.74 12.46
C TYR A 286 1.87 8.57 13.43
N ALA A 287 3.04 7.91 13.37
CA ALA A 287 3.27 6.62 14.01
C ALA A 287 3.00 6.57 15.52
N ASP A 288 3.22 7.67 16.24
CA ASP A 288 3.04 7.79 17.69
C ASP A 288 1.83 8.68 18.05
N ASP A 289 0.89 8.87 17.15
CA ASP A 289 -0.33 9.62 17.40
C ASP A 289 -1.28 8.76 18.25
N PRO A 290 -1.69 9.20 19.47
CA PRO A 290 -2.49 8.42 20.41
C PRO A 290 -3.94 8.16 19.94
#